data_3bbe0f1846fc05a8afdb5c12945172c3
#
_entry.id   3bbe0f1846fc05a8afdb5c12945172c3
#
_cell.length_a   1.000
_cell.length_b   1.000
_cell.length_c   1.000
_cell.angle_alpha   90.00
_cell.angle_beta   90.00
_cell.angle_gamma   90.00
#
_symmetry.space_group_name_H-M   'P 1'
#
loop_
_entity.id
_entity.type
_entity.pdbx_description
1 polymer ?
#
loop_
_entity_poly.entity_id
_entity_poly.type
_entity_poly.pdbx_seq_one_letter_code
_entity_poly.pdbx_strand_id
1 'polypeptide(L)'
;MIYSSHSLIRYSAQAFHCLATVCLLSIASHGSAQTLFGFDANSSAQQRQMETDFDALIDRDEMDAWLRDFSSEAHHVGSPKSKENAEAIAELLRSWNYDVEIAEYEVLFPEPLARELELVAPNRFTASLVEDPVESDASTSNTDNLLPPYNAFSIGGEVEAELVFVNYGTPADYELLERYGVSVAGKIAISKYGGSWRGIKPKLAGEMGAVGTLIYSDPADDGYGPGDVYPNGPYKNDSGVQRGSVMDMPTYPGDVLTPGVGATGDVNRLRREDAPTITQIPVLPISYRDALPLLEAMGGEV
;
A
#
# COMPACT_ATOMS: atom_id res chain seq x y z
N MET A 1 76.03 56.13 -1.57
CA MET A 1 74.63 56.25 -1.96
C MET A 1 73.80 55.66 -0.85
N ILE A 2 73.16 56.51 -0.07
CA ILE A 2 72.36 56.18 1.10
C ILE A 2 70.94 56.03 0.61
N TYR A 3 70.32 54.86 0.79
CA TYR A 3 68.88 54.71 0.63
C TYR A 3 68.23 54.28 1.96
N SER A 4 67.28 55.07 2.33
CA SER A 4 66.53 55.17 3.58
C SER A 4 65.69 53.96 3.92
N SER A 5 65.84 53.51 5.18
CA SER A 5 65.07 52.39 5.81
C SER A 5 63.83 52.89 6.58
N HIS A 6 62.85 53.52 5.93
CA HIS A 6 61.67 54.06 6.65
C HIS A 6 60.30 53.63 6.15
N SER A 7 60.17 52.56 5.32
CA SER A 7 58.87 52.16 4.80
C SER A 7 58.34 50.83 5.31
N LEU A 8 59.00 50.06 6.16
CA LEU A 8 58.64 48.74 6.59
C LEU A 8 57.82 48.64 7.91
N ILE A 9 57.70 49.73 8.68
CA ILE A 9 57.05 49.70 10.01
C ILE A 9 55.56 50.11 9.95
N ARG A 10 55.09 50.74 8.88
CA ARG A 10 53.66 51.18 8.79
C ARG A 10 52.69 50.13 8.29
N TYR A 11 53.17 49.08 7.64
CA TYR A 11 52.28 48.01 7.15
C TYR A 11 51.92 46.93 8.18
N SER A 12 52.76 46.75 9.22
CA SER A 12 52.50 45.72 10.25
C SER A 12 51.46 46.14 11.27
N ALA A 13 51.25 47.42 11.54
CA ALA A 13 50.25 47.89 12.50
C ALA A 13 48.81 47.88 11.93
N GLN A 14 48.66 48.13 10.63
CA GLN A 14 47.34 48.08 9.99
C GLN A 14 46.82 46.60 9.74
N ALA A 15 47.73 45.66 9.45
CA ALA A 15 47.40 44.25 9.31
C ALA A 15 46.96 43.65 10.64
N PHE A 16 47.51 44.04 11.76
CA PHE A 16 47.13 43.55 13.09
C PHE A 16 45.75 44.06 13.55
N HIS A 17 45.39 45.30 13.21
CA HIS A 17 44.02 45.82 13.52
C HIS A 17 42.94 45.22 12.67
N CYS A 18 43.18 44.93 11.40
CA CYS A 18 42.19 44.22 10.54
C CYS A 18 41.99 42.77 10.98
N LEU A 19 43.06 42.06 11.41
CA LEU A 19 42.90 40.66 11.87
C LEU A 19 42.15 40.57 13.20
N ALA A 20 42.39 41.53 14.13
CA ALA A 20 41.66 41.58 15.40
C ALA A 20 40.20 41.96 15.24
N THR A 21 39.83 42.80 14.27
CA THR A 21 38.45 43.20 13.99
C THR A 21 37.68 42.08 13.27
N VAL A 22 38.31 41.29 12.39
CA VAL A 22 37.72 40.13 11.74
C VAL A 22 37.52 38.99 12.74
N CYS A 23 38.45 38.75 13.68
CA CYS A 23 38.25 37.75 14.74
C CYS A 23 37.15 38.14 15.76
N LEU A 24 36.97 39.44 16.03
CA LEU A 24 35.87 39.90 16.91
C LEU A 24 34.49 39.87 16.27
N LEU A 25 34.40 39.98 14.94
CA LEU A 25 33.14 39.81 14.19
C LEU A 25 32.74 38.34 13.99
N SER A 26 33.69 37.40 14.08
CA SER A 26 33.41 35.96 13.96
C SER A 26 32.85 35.31 15.25
N ILE A 27 32.87 36.02 16.38
CA ILE A 27 32.40 35.52 17.67
C ILE A 27 30.92 35.93 17.94
N ALA A 28 30.35 36.82 17.14
CA ALA A 28 29.00 37.38 17.37
C ALA A 28 27.88 36.70 16.59
N SER A 29 28.16 35.65 15.83
CA SER A 29 27.09 34.81 15.26
C SER A 29 26.78 33.61 16.17
N HIS A 30 26.47 33.87 17.43
CA HIS A 30 25.59 32.97 18.16
C HIS A 30 24.24 33.12 17.46
N GLY A 31 24.00 32.31 16.46
CA GLY A 31 22.69 32.20 15.84
C GLY A 31 21.67 31.99 16.97
N SER A 32 20.87 33.01 17.23
CA SER A 32 19.68 32.82 18.07
C SER A 32 18.94 31.65 17.49
N ALA A 33 18.95 30.52 18.17
CA ALA A 33 18.18 29.36 17.74
C ALA A 33 16.76 29.85 17.50
N GLN A 34 16.31 29.76 16.24
CA GLN A 34 14.99 30.25 15.84
C GLN A 34 13.94 29.64 16.77
N THR A 35 13.10 30.49 17.39
CA THR A 35 12.03 30.00 18.26
C THR A 35 11.06 29.13 17.47
N LEU A 36 10.62 28.02 18.06
CA LEU A 36 9.60 27.16 17.49
C LEU A 36 8.24 27.86 17.50
N PHE A 37 7.42 27.57 16.51
CA PHE A 37 6.07 28.12 16.44
C PHE A 37 5.26 27.69 17.68
N GLY A 38 4.67 28.62 18.38
CA GLY A 38 3.88 28.37 19.61
C GLY A 38 4.71 28.27 20.91
N PHE A 39 6.05 28.44 20.84
CA PHE A 39 6.95 28.37 21.99
C PHE A 39 7.67 29.71 22.20
N ASP A 40 7.98 30.06 23.44
CA ASP A 40 8.96 31.10 23.73
C ASP A 40 10.41 30.58 23.56
N ALA A 41 11.42 31.45 23.74
CA ALA A 41 12.81 31.08 23.53
C ALA A 41 13.30 29.96 24.47
N ASN A 42 12.84 29.97 25.74
CA ASN A 42 13.26 28.98 26.72
C ASN A 42 12.58 27.64 26.48
N SER A 43 11.27 27.61 26.27
CA SER A 43 10.51 26.40 25.94
C SER A 43 10.89 25.82 24.58
N SER A 44 11.29 26.65 23.60
CA SER A 44 11.89 26.17 22.35
C SER A 44 13.20 25.40 22.56
N ALA A 45 14.05 25.88 23.46
CA ALA A 45 15.30 25.18 23.78
C ALA A 45 15.04 23.87 24.50
N GLN A 46 14.09 23.83 25.45
CA GLN A 46 13.69 22.61 26.13
C GLN A 46 13.08 21.59 25.17
N GLN A 47 12.20 22.04 24.27
CA GLN A 47 11.58 21.17 23.27
C GLN A 47 12.63 20.54 22.35
N ARG A 48 13.59 21.30 21.84
CA ARG A 48 14.68 20.76 21.00
C ARG A 48 15.55 19.78 21.74
N GLN A 49 15.82 20.02 23.03
CA GLN A 49 16.58 19.05 23.83
C GLN A 49 15.78 17.74 23.97
N MET A 50 14.47 17.83 24.23
CA MET A 50 13.60 16.66 24.32
C MET A 50 13.52 15.89 23.00
N GLU A 51 13.44 16.59 21.86
CA GLU A 51 13.50 15.98 20.53
C GLU A 51 14.84 15.28 20.28
N THR A 52 15.96 15.93 20.65
CA THR A 52 17.30 15.33 20.53
C THR A 52 17.44 14.07 21.40
N ASP A 53 16.95 14.13 22.63
CA ASP A 53 16.98 13.00 23.56
C ASP A 53 16.09 11.85 23.03
N PHE A 54 14.94 12.17 22.46
CA PHE A 54 14.05 11.18 21.81
C PHE A 54 14.72 10.54 20.59
N ASP A 55 15.30 11.33 19.69
CA ASP A 55 15.99 10.81 18.51
C ASP A 55 17.17 9.90 18.88
N ALA A 56 17.84 10.17 19.99
CA ALA A 56 18.93 9.34 20.49
C ALA A 56 18.46 7.97 21.05
N LEU A 57 17.17 7.80 21.33
CA LEU A 57 16.58 6.53 21.77
C LEU A 57 16.18 5.62 20.61
N ILE A 58 16.19 6.13 19.36
CA ILE A 58 15.84 5.35 18.18
C ILE A 58 16.97 4.37 17.88
N ASP A 59 16.74 3.09 18.13
CA ASP A 59 17.65 2.00 17.79
C ASP A 59 17.25 1.37 16.44
N ARG A 60 18.09 1.63 15.42
CA ARG A 60 17.84 1.15 14.05
C ARG A 60 18.08 -0.34 13.91
N ASP A 61 19.01 -0.91 14.66
CA ASP A 61 19.33 -2.33 14.60
C ASP A 61 18.22 -3.14 15.23
N GLU A 62 17.62 -2.63 16.31
CA GLU A 62 16.46 -3.24 16.96
C GLU A 62 15.22 -3.19 16.05
N MET A 63 14.98 -2.06 15.37
CA MET A 63 13.90 -1.94 14.39
C MET A 63 14.06 -2.91 13.19
N ASP A 64 15.30 -3.08 12.68
CA ASP A 64 15.61 -4.04 11.63
C ASP A 64 15.36 -5.48 12.11
N ALA A 65 15.74 -5.81 13.34
CA ALA A 65 15.51 -7.13 13.93
C ALA A 65 14.01 -7.44 14.06
N TRP A 66 13.21 -6.50 14.55
CA TRP A 66 11.75 -6.67 14.62
C TRP A 66 11.12 -6.84 13.25
N LEU A 67 11.52 -6.01 12.27
CA LEU A 67 11.01 -6.13 10.90
C LEU A 67 11.33 -7.51 10.31
N ARG A 68 12.55 -8.02 10.50
CA ARG A 68 12.95 -9.37 10.04
C ARG A 68 12.12 -10.47 10.68
N ASP A 69 11.91 -10.39 11.99
CA ASP A 69 11.14 -11.42 12.71
C ASP A 69 9.68 -11.40 12.28
N PHE A 70 9.05 -10.24 12.31
CA PHE A 70 7.63 -10.11 11.98
C PHE A 70 7.31 -10.43 10.52
N SER A 71 8.26 -10.22 9.60
CA SER A 71 8.10 -10.51 8.16
C SER A 71 8.73 -11.82 7.72
N SER A 72 9.25 -12.63 8.65
CA SER A 72 9.97 -13.88 8.31
C SER A 72 9.12 -14.93 7.59
N GLU A 73 7.81 -14.88 7.77
CA GLU A 73 6.83 -15.73 7.12
C GLU A 73 5.58 -14.93 6.72
N ALA A 74 4.77 -15.49 5.82
CA ALA A 74 3.47 -14.91 5.49
C ALA A 74 2.57 -14.86 6.74
N HIS A 75 2.06 -13.66 7.05
CA HIS A 75 1.31 -13.38 8.28
C HIS A 75 -0.05 -12.72 8.02
N HIS A 76 -0.77 -13.24 7.01
CA HIS A 76 -2.14 -12.80 6.72
C HIS A 76 -3.10 -13.16 7.86
N VAL A 77 -4.27 -12.52 7.86
CA VAL A 77 -5.32 -12.77 8.86
C VAL A 77 -5.66 -14.26 8.91
N GLY A 78 -5.68 -14.82 10.12
CA GLY A 78 -5.95 -16.25 10.37
C GLY A 78 -4.72 -17.16 10.25
N SER A 79 -3.56 -16.68 9.80
CA SER A 79 -2.33 -17.49 9.76
C SER A 79 -1.73 -17.67 11.17
N PRO A 80 -1.00 -18.76 11.42
CA PRO A 80 -0.30 -18.95 12.69
C PRO A 80 0.69 -17.82 13.01
N LYS A 81 1.48 -17.37 12.01
CA LYS A 81 2.46 -16.29 12.18
C LYS A 81 1.79 -14.96 12.55
N SER A 82 0.58 -14.68 12.06
CA SER A 82 -0.18 -13.49 12.48
C SER A 82 -0.48 -13.48 13.98
N LYS A 83 -0.84 -14.63 14.54
CA LYS A 83 -1.06 -14.80 15.99
C LYS A 83 0.24 -14.68 16.78
N GLU A 84 1.30 -15.34 16.33
CA GLU A 84 2.64 -15.25 16.97
C GLU A 84 3.14 -13.81 17.00
N ASN A 85 2.98 -13.05 15.90
CA ASN A 85 3.35 -11.65 15.85
C ASN A 85 2.55 -10.81 16.85
N ALA A 86 1.25 -11.04 16.98
CA ALA A 86 0.41 -10.32 17.96
C ALA A 86 0.85 -10.60 19.39
N GLU A 87 1.17 -11.85 19.71
CA GLU A 87 1.68 -12.26 21.03
C GLU A 87 3.06 -11.66 21.32
N ALA A 88 3.98 -11.70 20.34
CA ALA A 88 5.32 -11.11 20.47
C ALA A 88 5.27 -9.59 20.67
N ILE A 89 4.41 -8.88 19.92
CA ILE A 89 4.20 -7.43 20.09
C ILE A 89 3.63 -7.13 21.48
N ALA A 90 2.69 -7.93 21.97
CA ALA A 90 2.12 -7.76 23.31
C ALA A 90 3.17 -7.96 24.41
N GLU A 91 4.05 -8.95 24.27
CA GLU A 91 5.16 -9.17 25.20
C GLU A 91 6.17 -8.03 25.18
N LEU A 92 6.53 -7.55 24.01
CA LEU A 92 7.43 -6.42 23.82
C LEU A 92 6.89 -5.15 24.51
N LEU A 93 5.63 -4.81 24.28
CA LEU A 93 4.98 -3.67 24.94
C LEU A 93 4.92 -3.83 26.47
N ARG A 94 4.63 -5.03 26.98
CA ARG A 94 4.68 -5.31 28.42
C ARG A 94 6.08 -5.13 29.00
N SER A 95 7.13 -5.51 28.26
CA SER A 95 8.52 -5.31 28.69
C SER A 95 8.87 -3.84 28.88
N TRP A 96 8.17 -2.94 28.20
CA TRP A 96 8.26 -1.48 28.34
C TRP A 96 7.28 -0.90 29.38
N ASN A 97 6.67 -1.75 30.20
CA ASN A 97 5.71 -1.41 31.25
C ASN A 97 4.40 -0.80 30.75
N TYR A 98 3.98 -1.13 29.49
CA TYR A 98 2.61 -0.84 29.07
C TYR A 98 1.64 -1.87 29.65
N ASP A 99 0.42 -1.41 29.96
CA ASP A 99 -0.72 -2.30 30.18
C ASP A 99 -1.30 -2.71 28.83
N VAL A 100 -1.30 -4.03 28.54
CA VAL A 100 -1.58 -4.55 27.21
C VAL A 100 -2.73 -5.55 27.24
N GLU A 101 -3.76 -5.27 26.47
CA GLU A 101 -4.87 -6.16 26.17
C GLU A 101 -4.86 -6.52 24.66
N ILE A 102 -5.12 -7.79 24.35
CA ILE A 102 -5.40 -8.25 22.99
C ILE A 102 -6.92 -8.38 22.87
N ALA A 103 -7.53 -7.46 22.10
CA ALA A 103 -8.96 -7.51 21.82
C ALA A 103 -9.25 -8.52 20.69
N GLU A 104 -10.20 -9.42 20.93
CA GLU A 104 -10.62 -10.43 19.97
C GLU A 104 -11.99 -10.09 19.35
N TYR A 105 -12.12 -10.31 18.04
CA TYR A 105 -13.35 -10.08 17.30
C TYR A 105 -13.68 -11.29 16.43
N GLU A 106 -14.96 -11.63 16.35
CA GLU A 106 -15.49 -12.69 15.50
C GLU A 106 -16.04 -12.10 14.20
N VAL A 107 -15.22 -12.03 13.16
CA VAL A 107 -15.56 -11.40 11.87
C VAL A 107 -15.84 -12.43 10.79
N LEU A 108 -16.69 -12.11 9.82
CA LEU A 108 -16.77 -12.87 8.58
C LEU A 108 -15.51 -12.60 7.76
N PHE A 109 -14.69 -13.63 7.55
CA PHE A 109 -13.50 -13.53 6.73
C PHE A 109 -13.54 -14.56 5.59
N PRO A 110 -13.48 -14.13 4.31
CA PRO A 110 -13.53 -15.05 3.18
C PRO A 110 -12.18 -15.70 2.94
N GLU A 111 -12.22 -16.98 2.58
CA GLU A 111 -11.06 -17.78 2.21
C GLU A 111 -11.24 -18.30 0.78
N PRO A 112 -10.23 -18.19 -0.10
CA PRO A 112 -10.30 -18.71 -1.47
C PRO A 112 -10.13 -20.22 -1.47
N LEU A 113 -11.15 -20.95 -1.95
CA LEU A 113 -11.12 -22.42 -2.06
C LEU A 113 -10.58 -22.87 -3.41
N ALA A 114 -11.01 -22.24 -4.50
CA ALA A 114 -10.55 -22.50 -5.85
C ALA A 114 -10.54 -21.20 -6.67
N ARG A 115 -9.63 -21.13 -7.63
CA ARG A 115 -9.49 -20.00 -8.55
C ARG A 115 -9.06 -20.55 -9.90
N GLU A 116 -9.86 -20.29 -10.90
CA GLU A 116 -9.58 -20.68 -12.28
C GLU A 116 -9.96 -19.54 -13.21
N LEU A 117 -9.17 -19.34 -14.25
CA LEU A 117 -9.44 -18.37 -15.30
C LEU A 117 -8.92 -18.92 -16.62
N GLU A 118 -9.85 -19.12 -17.55
CA GLU A 118 -9.54 -19.58 -18.91
C GLU A 118 -10.10 -18.64 -19.96
N LEU A 119 -9.31 -18.32 -20.96
CA LEU A 119 -9.80 -17.77 -22.23
C LEU A 119 -10.15 -18.97 -23.12
N VAL A 120 -11.42 -19.12 -23.47
CA VAL A 120 -11.91 -20.25 -24.29
C VAL A 120 -11.89 -19.96 -25.79
N ALA A 121 -11.95 -18.70 -26.18
CA ALA A 121 -11.91 -18.22 -27.56
C ALA A 121 -11.34 -16.78 -27.62
N PRO A 122 -10.74 -16.31 -28.74
CA PRO A 122 -10.49 -17.05 -29.98
C PRO A 122 -9.41 -18.12 -29.90
N ASN A 123 -8.47 -17.98 -28.96
CA ASN A 123 -7.41 -18.94 -28.70
C ASN A 123 -7.48 -19.38 -27.25
N ARG A 124 -7.26 -20.66 -26.97
CA ARG A 124 -7.23 -21.13 -25.59
C ARG A 124 -6.00 -20.62 -24.83
N PHE A 125 -6.25 -20.06 -23.63
CA PHE A 125 -5.21 -19.68 -22.68
C PHE A 125 -5.72 -19.98 -21.27
N THR A 126 -4.88 -20.55 -20.41
CA THR A 126 -5.17 -20.78 -18.99
C THR A 126 -4.24 -19.86 -18.18
N ALA A 127 -4.81 -19.01 -17.37
CA ALA A 127 -4.07 -18.10 -16.48
C ALA A 127 -3.31 -18.89 -15.41
N SER A 128 -2.12 -18.42 -15.06
CA SER A 128 -1.31 -19.09 -14.05
C SER A 128 -1.81 -18.82 -12.63
N LEU A 129 -2.33 -17.61 -12.37
CA LEU A 129 -2.78 -17.11 -11.08
C LEU A 129 -1.73 -17.29 -9.95
N VAL A 130 -0.45 -17.28 -10.32
CA VAL A 130 0.69 -17.45 -9.42
C VAL A 130 1.66 -16.28 -9.59
N GLU A 131 2.16 -15.78 -8.48
CA GLU A 131 3.20 -14.75 -8.46
C GLU A 131 4.57 -15.40 -8.40
N ASP A 132 5.54 -14.82 -9.09
CA ASP A 132 6.92 -15.28 -9.06
C ASP A 132 7.56 -14.95 -7.69
N PRO A 133 8.36 -15.83 -7.10
CA PRO A 133 9.08 -15.53 -5.89
C PRO A 133 10.15 -14.46 -6.14
N VAL A 134 10.48 -13.70 -5.09
CA VAL A 134 11.59 -12.74 -5.09
C VAL A 134 12.86 -13.46 -4.68
N GLU A 135 13.85 -13.58 -5.57
CA GLU A 135 15.07 -14.36 -5.34
C GLU A 135 15.82 -13.96 -4.06
N SER A 136 15.82 -12.68 -3.73
CA SER A 136 16.47 -12.15 -2.51
C SER A 136 15.67 -12.34 -1.22
N ASP A 137 14.43 -12.86 -1.30
CA ASP A 137 13.52 -13.03 -0.16
C ASP A 137 12.98 -14.47 -0.11
N ALA A 138 13.60 -15.29 0.73
CA ALA A 138 13.25 -16.70 0.91
C ALA A 138 11.79 -16.89 1.41
N SER A 139 11.19 -15.93 2.09
CA SER A 139 9.82 -16.00 2.58
C SER A 139 8.80 -16.10 1.43
N THR A 140 9.15 -15.53 0.27
CA THR A 140 8.29 -15.54 -0.92
C THR A 140 8.27 -16.89 -1.66
N SER A 141 9.21 -17.79 -1.34
CA SER A 141 9.31 -19.11 -1.96
C SER A 141 8.53 -20.20 -1.22
N ASN A 142 8.05 -19.93 -0.01
CA ASN A 142 7.23 -20.86 0.78
C ASN A 142 5.76 -20.74 0.37
N THR A 143 5.37 -21.48 -0.69
CA THR A 143 4.02 -21.40 -1.27
C THR A 143 2.93 -21.97 -0.37
N ASP A 144 3.26 -22.80 0.60
CA ASP A 144 2.28 -23.46 1.48
C ASP A 144 1.61 -22.48 2.44
N ASN A 145 2.32 -21.43 2.82
CA ASN A 145 1.83 -20.40 3.75
C ASN A 145 1.45 -19.09 3.06
N LEU A 146 1.59 -18.99 1.73
CA LEU A 146 1.23 -17.78 1.00
C LEU A 146 -0.29 -17.71 0.79
N LEU A 147 -0.88 -16.56 1.10
CA LEU A 147 -2.24 -16.28 0.71
C LEU A 147 -2.31 -16.12 -0.81
N PRO A 148 -3.07 -16.95 -1.54
CA PRO A 148 -3.19 -16.80 -2.98
C PRO A 148 -3.85 -15.46 -3.37
N PRO A 149 -3.59 -14.93 -4.58
CA PRO A 149 -4.28 -13.74 -5.06
C PRO A 149 -5.81 -13.94 -5.09
N TYR A 150 -6.54 -13.10 -4.34
CA TYR A 150 -8.01 -13.04 -4.35
C TYR A 150 -8.49 -11.67 -3.87
N ASN A 151 -9.75 -11.37 -4.11
CA ASN A 151 -10.42 -10.21 -3.53
C ASN A 151 -11.38 -10.67 -2.41
N ALA A 152 -11.09 -10.25 -1.18
CA ALA A 152 -11.93 -10.54 -0.03
C ALA A 152 -13.33 -9.90 -0.20
N PHE A 153 -14.37 -10.61 0.27
CA PHE A 153 -15.78 -10.22 0.14
C PHE A 153 -16.31 -10.24 -1.30
N SER A 154 -15.63 -10.93 -2.22
CA SER A 154 -16.23 -11.45 -3.43
C SER A 154 -17.11 -12.65 -3.09
N ILE A 155 -18.24 -12.78 -3.77
CA ILE A 155 -18.99 -14.04 -3.74
C ILE A 155 -18.27 -15.13 -4.54
N GLY A 156 -18.49 -16.40 -4.19
CA GLY A 156 -18.11 -17.53 -5.05
C GLY A 156 -19.05 -17.64 -6.24
N GLY A 157 -18.54 -18.16 -7.36
CA GLY A 157 -19.34 -18.40 -8.57
C GLY A 157 -18.47 -18.90 -9.71
N GLU A 158 -19.13 -19.54 -10.68
CA GLU A 158 -18.55 -19.96 -11.96
C GLU A 158 -19.31 -19.25 -13.06
N VAL A 159 -18.61 -18.55 -13.94
CA VAL A 159 -19.20 -17.78 -15.03
C VAL A 159 -18.42 -17.97 -16.31
N GLU A 160 -19.12 -18.13 -17.43
CA GLU A 160 -18.55 -18.10 -18.78
C GLU A 160 -19.32 -17.06 -19.59
N ALA A 161 -18.63 -16.03 -20.08
CA ALA A 161 -19.22 -14.94 -20.85
C ALA A 161 -18.15 -14.19 -21.66
N GLU A 162 -18.61 -13.35 -22.57
CA GLU A 162 -17.74 -12.39 -23.27
C GLU A 162 -17.10 -11.40 -22.29
N LEU A 163 -15.89 -10.93 -22.62
CA LEU A 163 -15.15 -9.96 -21.86
C LEU A 163 -15.35 -8.55 -22.42
N VAL A 164 -15.52 -7.56 -21.53
CA VAL A 164 -15.59 -6.14 -21.89
C VAL A 164 -14.60 -5.35 -21.04
N PHE A 165 -13.73 -4.58 -21.69
CA PHE A 165 -12.83 -3.65 -21.03
C PHE A 165 -13.58 -2.41 -20.57
N VAL A 166 -13.48 -2.09 -19.28
CA VAL A 166 -14.20 -0.98 -18.64
C VAL A 166 -13.26 0.06 -18.03
N ASN A 167 -12.02 0.17 -18.51
CA ASN A 167 -10.99 1.07 -18.01
C ASN A 167 -10.84 0.96 -16.48
N TYR A 168 -11.06 2.01 -15.71
CA TYR A 168 -11.04 1.96 -14.24
C TYR A 168 -12.37 1.49 -13.62
N GLY A 169 -13.40 1.25 -14.39
CA GLY A 169 -14.72 0.85 -13.90
C GLY A 169 -15.39 1.91 -13.03
N THR A 170 -15.17 3.18 -13.32
CA THR A 170 -15.83 4.31 -12.67
C THR A 170 -17.16 4.66 -13.36
N PRO A 171 -18.05 5.46 -12.75
CA PRO A 171 -19.27 5.88 -13.40
C PRO A 171 -19.05 6.51 -14.78
N ALA A 172 -18.01 7.36 -14.91
CA ALA A 172 -17.68 8.01 -16.18
C ALA A 172 -17.25 7.02 -17.27
N ASP A 173 -16.59 5.91 -16.89
CA ASP A 173 -16.22 4.85 -17.84
C ASP A 173 -17.46 4.13 -18.38
N TYR A 174 -18.43 3.83 -17.52
CA TYR A 174 -19.71 3.23 -17.96
C TYR A 174 -20.56 4.17 -18.78
N GLU A 175 -20.62 5.47 -18.46
CA GLU A 175 -21.27 6.48 -19.30
C GLU A 175 -20.63 6.56 -20.69
N LEU A 176 -19.30 6.41 -20.78
CA LEU A 176 -18.59 6.39 -22.05
C LEU A 176 -18.97 5.16 -22.88
N LEU A 177 -18.97 3.96 -22.26
CA LEU A 177 -19.39 2.72 -22.93
C LEU A 177 -20.82 2.82 -23.47
N GLU A 178 -21.75 3.37 -22.69
CA GLU A 178 -23.14 3.58 -23.09
C GLU A 178 -23.24 4.49 -24.33
N ARG A 179 -22.47 5.60 -24.38
CA ARG A 179 -22.42 6.50 -25.55
C ARG A 179 -21.96 5.80 -26.83
N TYR A 180 -21.10 4.79 -26.70
CA TYR A 180 -20.64 3.95 -27.81
C TYR A 180 -21.53 2.71 -28.04
N GLY A 181 -22.62 2.56 -27.32
CA GLY A 181 -23.52 1.44 -27.45
C GLY A 181 -22.96 0.11 -26.95
N VAL A 182 -21.93 0.15 -26.09
CA VAL A 182 -21.31 -1.03 -25.48
C VAL A 182 -21.97 -1.33 -24.15
N SER A 183 -22.54 -2.53 -24.01
CA SER A 183 -23.18 -3.02 -22.78
C SER A 183 -22.33 -4.09 -22.11
N VAL A 184 -22.26 -4.06 -20.77
CA VAL A 184 -21.64 -5.10 -19.94
C VAL A 184 -22.65 -6.12 -19.44
N ALA A 185 -23.95 -5.94 -19.71
CA ALA A 185 -24.99 -6.85 -19.23
C ALA A 185 -24.78 -8.28 -19.77
N GLY A 186 -24.73 -9.24 -18.88
CA GLY A 186 -24.46 -10.65 -19.16
C GLY A 186 -23.01 -10.95 -19.54
N LYS A 187 -22.07 -10.01 -19.33
CA LYS A 187 -20.66 -10.15 -19.70
C LYS A 187 -19.76 -10.06 -18.46
N ILE A 188 -18.49 -10.41 -18.62
CA ILE A 188 -17.46 -10.22 -17.61
C ILE A 188 -16.79 -8.87 -17.86
N ALA A 189 -16.79 -7.98 -16.86
CA ALA A 189 -16.06 -6.72 -16.92
C ALA A 189 -14.59 -6.91 -16.55
N ILE A 190 -13.63 -6.41 -17.34
CA ILE A 190 -12.23 -6.33 -16.95
C ILE A 190 -11.85 -4.87 -16.74
N SER A 191 -11.29 -4.56 -15.54
CA SER A 191 -10.93 -3.21 -15.14
C SER A 191 -9.50 -3.12 -14.61
N LYS A 192 -8.92 -1.93 -14.69
CA LYS A 192 -7.63 -1.60 -14.04
C LYS A 192 -7.84 -1.24 -12.58
N TYR A 193 -6.84 -1.52 -11.72
CA TYR A 193 -6.72 -0.85 -10.44
C TYR A 193 -6.50 0.65 -10.63
N GLY A 194 -6.78 1.45 -9.61
CA GLY A 194 -6.70 2.90 -9.68
C GLY A 194 -8.04 3.57 -10.00
N GLY A 195 -8.04 4.88 -10.05
CA GLY A 195 -9.22 5.72 -10.37
C GLY A 195 -10.30 5.79 -9.28
N SER A 196 -10.43 4.78 -8.43
CA SER A 196 -11.40 4.72 -7.32
C SER A 196 -11.03 3.62 -6.30
N TRP A 197 -11.82 3.53 -5.22
CA TRP A 197 -11.81 2.35 -4.34
C TRP A 197 -12.13 1.08 -5.14
N ARG A 198 -11.34 0.01 -4.94
CA ARG A 198 -11.46 -1.21 -5.77
C ARG A 198 -12.85 -1.88 -5.71
N GLY A 199 -13.54 -1.78 -4.57
CA GLY A 199 -14.88 -2.36 -4.40
C GLY A 199 -15.97 -1.69 -5.23
N ILE A 200 -15.76 -0.45 -5.67
CA ILE A 200 -16.69 0.25 -6.57
C ILE A 200 -16.74 -0.41 -7.95
N LYS A 201 -15.64 -0.99 -8.41
CA LYS A 201 -15.54 -1.63 -9.73
C LYS A 201 -16.51 -2.79 -9.90
N PRO A 202 -16.48 -3.84 -9.04
CA PRO A 202 -17.46 -4.93 -9.15
C PRO A 202 -18.86 -4.51 -8.74
N LYS A 203 -19.03 -3.53 -7.84
CA LYS A 203 -20.33 -2.98 -7.49
C LYS A 203 -21.01 -2.40 -8.73
N LEU A 204 -20.37 -1.45 -9.41
CA LEU A 204 -20.92 -0.82 -10.61
C LEU A 204 -21.07 -1.83 -11.74
N ALA A 205 -20.11 -2.74 -11.95
CA ALA A 205 -20.25 -3.80 -12.93
C ALA A 205 -21.52 -4.62 -12.70
N GLY A 206 -21.78 -5.06 -11.46
CA GLY A 206 -23.00 -5.79 -11.09
C GLY A 206 -24.28 -4.97 -11.28
N GLU A 207 -24.27 -3.70 -10.87
CA GLU A 207 -25.39 -2.77 -11.08
C GLU A 207 -25.71 -2.55 -12.57
N MET A 208 -24.68 -2.60 -13.45
CA MET A 208 -24.83 -2.55 -14.90
C MET A 208 -25.12 -3.91 -15.55
N GLY A 209 -25.29 -4.96 -14.75
CA GLY A 209 -25.72 -6.30 -15.18
C GLY A 209 -24.57 -7.22 -15.62
N ALA A 210 -23.32 -6.91 -15.33
CA ALA A 210 -22.21 -7.83 -15.53
C ALA A 210 -22.36 -9.07 -14.63
N VAL A 211 -21.84 -10.21 -15.08
CA VAL A 211 -21.91 -11.49 -14.35
C VAL A 211 -20.64 -11.85 -13.60
N GLY A 212 -19.55 -11.11 -13.83
CA GLY A 212 -18.26 -11.25 -13.14
C GLY A 212 -17.36 -10.06 -13.40
N THR A 213 -16.31 -9.93 -12.60
CA THR A 213 -15.32 -8.86 -12.75
C THR A 213 -13.91 -9.41 -12.59
N LEU A 214 -13.01 -9.04 -13.52
CA LEU A 214 -11.57 -9.19 -13.40
C LEU A 214 -10.96 -7.81 -13.09
N ILE A 215 -9.96 -7.78 -12.19
CA ILE A 215 -9.24 -6.55 -11.87
C ILE A 215 -7.74 -6.80 -11.99
N TYR A 216 -7.02 -5.97 -12.74
CA TYR A 216 -5.58 -6.12 -12.93
C TYR A 216 -4.82 -4.81 -12.65
N SER A 217 -3.52 -4.90 -12.31
CA SER A 217 -2.63 -3.75 -12.23
C SER A 217 -2.05 -3.45 -13.62
N ASP A 218 -2.37 -2.27 -14.16
CA ASP A 218 -1.77 -1.80 -15.42
C ASP A 218 -0.29 -1.44 -15.18
N PRO A 219 0.67 -1.94 -15.98
CA PRO A 219 2.08 -1.65 -15.79
C PRO A 219 2.45 -0.17 -15.86
N ALA A 220 1.67 0.64 -16.57
CA ALA A 220 1.90 2.09 -16.66
C ALA A 220 1.44 2.83 -15.41
N ASP A 221 0.43 2.32 -14.69
CA ASP A 221 -0.15 2.94 -13.50
C ASP A 221 0.50 2.41 -12.20
N ASP A 222 0.71 1.09 -12.11
CA ASP A 222 1.13 0.41 -10.88
C ASP A 222 2.01 -0.83 -11.19
N GLY A 223 3.01 -0.67 -12.04
CA GLY A 223 3.91 -1.74 -12.44
C GLY A 223 5.23 -1.21 -13.01
N TYR A 224 5.89 -2.02 -13.80
CA TYR A 224 7.25 -1.79 -14.32
C TYR A 224 7.36 -0.68 -15.38
N GLY A 225 6.26 -0.09 -15.84
CA GLY A 225 6.29 1.01 -16.80
C GLY A 225 6.99 2.28 -16.27
N PRO A 226 6.68 2.76 -15.03
CA PRO A 226 7.32 3.94 -14.46
C PRO A 226 8.76 3.75 -13.98
N GLY A 227 9.22 2.53 -13.71
CA GLY A 227 10.57 2.30 -13.17
C GLY A 227 10.86 0.86 -12.75
N ASP A 228 11.92 0.72 -11.95
CA ASP A 228 12.43 -0.59 -11.54
C ASP A 228 11.46 -1.31 -10.59
N VAL A 229 11.38 -2.63 -10.77
CA VAL A 229 10.58 -3.51 -9.92
C VAL A 229 11.36 -3.92 -8.66
N TYR A 230 10.62 -4.32 -7.62
CA TYR A 230 11.19 -4.88 -6.41
C TYR A 230 12.11 -6.09 -6.72
N PRO A 231 13.31 -6.23 -6.08
CA PRO A 231 13.83 -5.42 -4.98
C PRO A 231 14.63 -4.17 -5.40
N ASN A 232 14.84 -3.94 -6.69
CA ASN A 232 15.63 -2.80 -7.18
C ASN A 232 14.86 -1.47 -7.15
N GLY A 233 13.54 -1.53 -7.15
CA GLY A 233 12.65 -0.38 -7.07
C GLY A 233 11.29 -0.75 -6.46
N PRO A 234 10.34 0.20 -6.40
CA PRO A 234 9.08 0.01 -5.67
C PRO A 234 7.96 -0.62 -6.50
N TYR A 235 8.17 -0.88 -7.78
CA TYR A 235 7.10 -1.27 -8.69
C TYR A 235 6.89 -2.78 -8.76
N LYS A 236 5.70 -3.20 -9.17
CA LYS A 236 5.37 -4.60 -9.41
C LYS A 236 5.97 -5.11 -10.70
N ASN A 237 6.38 -6.39 -10.70
CA ASN A 237 6.65 -7.13 -11.92
C ASN A 237 5.34 -7.53 -12.62
N ASP A 238 5.43 -8.21 -13.76
CA ASP A 238 4.28 -8.63 -14.55
C ASP A 238 3.43 -9.74 -13.90
N SER A 239 3.99 -10.49 -12.93
CA SER A 239 3.26 -11.53 -12.17
C SER A 239 2.58 -11.01 -10.90
N GLY A 240 2.94 -9.80 -10.44
CA GLY A 240 2.42 -9.24 -9.20
C GLY A 240 0.92 -8.96 -9.24
N VAL A 241 0.21 -9.31 -8.17
CA VAL A 241 -1.24 -9.13 -8.05
C VAL A 241 -1.58 -8.32 -6.81
N GLN A 242 -2.41 -7.29 -6.97
CA GLN A 242 -2.94 -6.56 -5.83
C GLN A 242 -4.09 -7.35 -5.20
N ARG A 243 -3.93 -7.76 -3.95
CA ARG A 243 -4.99 -8.34 -3.11
C ARG A 243 -5.80 -7.24 -2.43
N GLY A 244 -6.86 -7.63 -1.75
CA GLY A 244 -7.60 -6.76 -0.84
C GLY A 244 -9.11 -6.92 -0.95
N SER A 245 -9.82 -6.23 -0.06
CA SER A 245 -11.27 -6.25 0.00
C SER A 245 -11.92 -5.54 -1.19
N VAL A 246 -12.98 -6.13 -1.72
CA VAL A 246 -13.90 -5.52 -2.70
C VAL A 246 -15.28 -5.22 -2.10
N MET A 247 -15.40 -5.28 -0.76
CA MET A 247 -16.64 -4.85 -0.12
C MET A 247 -16.95 -3.38 -0.41
N ASP A 248 -18.22 -3.03 -0.38
CA ASP A 248 -18.67 -1.63 -0.51
C ASP A 248 -18.41 -0.85 0.80
N MET A 249 -17.13 -0.56 1.08
CA MET A 249 -16.71 0.21 2.26
C MET A 249 -17.34 1.61 2.37
N PRO A 250 -17.64 2.33 1.27
CA PRO A 250 -18.35 3.60 1.38
C PRO A 250 -19.73 3.48 2.01
N THR A 251 -20.40 2.34 1.91
CA THR A 251 -21.70 2.11 2.58
C THR A 251 -21.52 1.98 4.09
N TYR A 252 -20.60 1.13 4.54
CA TYR A 252 -20.06 1.12 5.91
C TYR A 252 -18.75 0.31 5.94
N PRO A 253 -17.77 0.71 6.78
CA PRO A 253 -16.53 -0.03 7.02
C PRO A 253 -16.71 -1.09 8.11
N GLY A 254 -15.69 -1.93 8.27
CA GLY A 254 -15.62 -2.94 9.33
C GLY A 254 -16.17 -4.30 8.90
N ASP A 255 -16.61 -5.09 9.87
CA ASP A 255 -17.18 -6.41 9.58
C ASP A 255 -18.53 -6.28 8.83
N VAL A 256 -18.68 -7.06 7.78
CA VAL A 256 -19.85 -6.98 6.88
C VAL A 256 -21.17 -7.41 7.55
N LEU A 257 -21.08 -8.17 8.65
CA LEU A 257 -22.26 -8.67 9.36
C LEU A 257 -22.63 -7.83 10.59
N THR A 258 -21.77 -6.89 11.03
CA THR A 258 -22.00 -6.09 12.24
C THR A 258 -21.85 -4.59 11.96
N PRO A 259 -22.71 -4.00 11.09
CA PRO A 259 -22.60 -2.60 10.70
C PRO A 259 -22.68 -1.66 11.93
N GLY A 260 -21.65 -0.84 12.09
CA GLY A 260 -21.61 0.22 13.12
C GLY A 260 -21.30 -0.23 14.55
N VAL A 261 -21.04 -1.53 14.77
CA VAL A 261 -20.64 -2.06 16.09
C VAL A 261 -19.44 -3.00 15.96
N GLY A 262 -18.67 -3.17 17.05
CA GLY A 262 -17.59 -4.15 17.10
C GLY A 262 -18.15 -5.57 17.02
N ALA A 263 -17.49 -6.44 16.25
CA ALA A 263 -17.88 -7.83 16.03
C ALA A 263 -17.50 -8.74 17.24
N THR A 264 -17.96 -8.41 18.45
CA THR A 264 -17.78 -9.24 19.65
C THR A 264 -18.74 -10.43 19.64
N GLY A 265 -18.50 -11.46 20.49
CA GLY A 265 -19.24 -12.71 20.49
C GLY A 265 -20.76 -12.59 20.75
N ASP A 266 -21.20 -11.50 21.39
CA ASP A 266 -22.56 -11.26 21.87
C ASP A 266 -23.40 -10.30 21.01
N VAL A 267 -22.84 -9.76 19.91
CA VAL A 267 -23.57 -8.84 19.03
C VAL A 267 -24.49 -9.56 18.04
N ASN A 268 -25.58 -8.90 17.68
CA ASN A 268 -26.46 -9.36 16.61
C ASN A 268 -25.77 -9.20 15.25
N ARG A 269 -25.79 -10.24 14.44
CA ARG A 269 -25.21 -10.28 13.10
C ARG A 269 -26.29 -10.31 12.04
N LEU A 270 -26.05 -9.59 10.94
CA LEU A 270 -26.82 -9.79 9.71
C LEU A 270 -26.61 -11.22 9.19
N ARG A 271 -27.59 -11.73 8.46
CA ARG A 271 -27.35 -12.91 7.63
C ARG A 271 -26.46 -12.50 6.46
N ARG A 272 -25.65 -13.43 5.95
CA ARG A 272 -24.72 -13.15 4.85
C ARG A 272 -25.43 -12.60 3.60
N GLU A 273 -26.58 -13.15 3.28
CA GLU A 273 -27.42 -12.72 2.16
C GLU A 273 -28.04 -11.33 2.33
N ASP A 274 -28.10 -10.82 3.56
CA ASP A 274 -28.64 -9.49 3.90
C ASP A 274 -27.53 -8.44 4.03
N ALA A 275 -26.24 -8.82 3.91
CA ALA A 275 -25.10 -7.92 4.04
C ALA A 275 -24.89 -7.12 2.73
N PRO A 276 -25.26 -5.83 2.67
CA PRO A 276 -25.29 -5.07 1.42
C PRO A 276 -23.91 -4.71 0.89
N THR A 277 -22.85 -4.86 1.71
CA THR A 277 -21.48 -4.53 1.33
C THR A 277 -20.73 -5.68 0.67
N ILE A 278 -21.27 -6.90 0.67
CA ILE A 278 -20.72 -8.03 -0.08
C ILE A 278 -21.05 -7.85 -1.57
N THR A 279 -20.12 -8.22 -2.47
CA THR A 279 -20.36 -8.11 -3.91
C THR A 279 -21.53 -9.00 -4.38
N GLN A 280 -22.18 -8.58 -5.46
CA GLN A 280 -23.28 -9.35 -6.08
C GLN A 280 -22.80 -10.31 -7.16
N ILE A 281 -21.56 -10.19 -7.61
CA ILE A 281 -20.94 -10.98 -8.68
C ILE A 281 -19.55 -11.46 -8.26
N PRO A 282 -19.04 -12.57 -8.81
CA PRO A 282 -17.68 -13.04 -8.57
C PRO A 282 -16.64 -12.02 -9.04
N VAL A 283 -15.54 -11.89 -8.27
CA VAL A 283 -14.42 -10.98 -8.57
C VAL A 283 -13.10 -11.73 -8.44
N LEU A 284 -12.22 -11.59 -9.42
CA LEU A 284 -10.89 -12.18 -9.39
C LEU A 284 -9.84 -11.13 -9.75
N PRO A 285 -8.86 -10.86 -8.86
CA PRO A 285 -7.69 -10.06 -9.21
C PRO A 285 -6.69 -10.93 -9.97
N ILE A 286 -6.11 -10.37 -11.03
CA ILE A 286 -5.15 -11.06 -11.86
C ILE A 286 -3.89 -10.22 -12.08
N SER A 287 -2.80 -10.88 -12.41
CA SER A 287 -1.55 -10.24 -12.83
C SER A 287 -1.71 -9.61 -14.23
N TYR A 288 -0.79 -8.71 -14.59
CA TYR A 288 -0.73 -8.23 -15.98
C TYR A 288 -0.34 -9.34 -16.95
N ARG A 289 0.54 -10.27 -16.53
CA ARG A 289 0.89 -11.46 -17.29
C ARG A 289 -0.31 -12.29 -17.71
N ASP A 290 -1.27 -12.44 -16.79
CA ASP A 290 -2.52 -13.16 -17.06
C ASP A 290 -3.57 -12.28 -17.78
N ALA A 291 -3.54 -10.97 -17.58
CA ALA A 291 -4.46 -10.05 -18.25
C ALA A 291 -4.12 -9.82 -19.73
N LEU A 292 -2.82 -9.76 -20.08
CA LEU A 292 -2.36 -9.41 -21.42
C LEU A 292 -2.97 -10.29 -22.52
N PRO A 293 -2.96 -11.64 -22.42
CA PRO A 293 -3.57 -12.50 -23.45
C PRO A 293 -5.08 -12.27 -23.60
N LEU A 294 -5.77 -11.89 -22.52
CA LEU A 294 -7.21 -11.58 -22.54
C LEU A 294 -7.45 -10.25 -23.27
N LEU A 295 -6.66 -9.23 -22.98
CA LEU A 295 -6.75 -7.91 -23.60
C LEU A 295 -6.42 -7.97 -25.09
N GLU A 296 -5.37 -8.70 -25.49
CA GLU A 296 -5.01 -8.92 -26.88
C GLU A 296 -6.10 -9.66 -27.68
N ALA A 297 -6.79 -10.60 -27.03
CA ALA A 297 -7.85 -11.38 -27.67
C ALA A 297 -9.16 -10.59 -27.88
N MET A 298 -9.36 -9.48 -27.13
CA MET A 298 -10.58 -8.68 -27.26
C MET A 298 -10.66 -7.94 -28.61
N GLY A 299 -9.51 -7.66 -29.22
CA GLY A 299 -9.48 -6.86 -30.46
C GLY A 299 -10.00 -5.43 -30.24
N GLY A 300 -10.26 -4.74 -31.32
CA GLY A 300 -10.75 -3.37 -31.30
C GLY A 300 -9.72 -2.38 -31.87
N GLU A 301 -10.20 -1.19 -32.23
CA GLU A 301 -9.34 -0.04 -32.53
C GLU A 301 -9.06 0.70 -31.22
N VAL A 302 -7.80 1.03 -30.97
CA VAL A 302 -7.38 1.82 -29.81
C VAL A 302 -7.58 3.29 -30.09
#